data_ca7aa2f2a8a1dd7073434e2801f0563f
#
_entry.id   ca7aa2f2a8a1dd7073434e2801f0563f
#
_cell.length_a   1.000
_cell.length_b   1.000
_cell.length_c   1.000
_cell.angle_alpha   90.00
_cell.angle_beta   90.00
_cell.angle_gamma   90.00
#
_symmetry.space_group_name_H-M   'P 1'
#
loop_
_entity.id
_entity.type
_entity.pdbx_description
1 polymer ?
#
loop_
_entity_poly.entity_id
_entity_poly.type
_entity_poly.pdbx_seq_one_letter_code
_entity_poly.pdbx_strand_id
1 'polypeptide(L)'
;NTINIRLDAKTITYILDHSDAKVLVVDRQLHVEVKKALSKIKRKIIVIDINDKFADQSKLQKIGDLEYEEFLSTGDENYTWKMPEDEWQAISLSYTSGTTGNPKGVVYHHRGSYLMSTGSAVAWDMPNRLNFLTVVPMFHCNGWCYPWTIPMLNGKTICLRNIDIKKIFELIDKYNVTHFGGAPIVLNMITGASEKDRKKLKQKVYVLTAGAPPPSIIFKKMKSLGFEVMHVYGLTETYGHVTQCAWNESWNKLEEEKQNEIKARQGVRYPNTEGVTIMDPETMKEVPRDGKT
;
A
#
# COMPACT_ATOMS: atom_id res chain seq x y z
N ASN A 1 -1.42 3.70 13.40
CA ASN A 1 -0.04 3.45 13.00
C ASN A 1 0.12 1.98 12.57
N THR A 2 0.53 1.75 11.33
CA THR A 2 0.82 0.41 10.80
C THR A 2 2.33 0.18 10.79
N ILE A 3 2.82 -0.69 11.67
CA ILE A 3 4.26 -0.95 11.85
C ILE A 3 4.72 -1.99 10.83
N ASN A 4 5.88 -1.74 10.20
CA ASN A 4 6.49 -2.69 9.28
C ASN A 4 6.89 -3.98 10.00
N ILE A 5 6.33 -5.09 9.58
CA ILE A 5 6.53 -6.42 10.18
C ILE A 5 7.94 -6.99 10.00
N ARG A 6 8.81 -6.33 9.24
CA ARG A 6 10.20 -6.75 8.99
C ARG A 6 11.21 -6.01 9.87
N LEU A 7 10.75 -5.13 10.76
CA LEU A 7 11.61 -4.35 11.64
C LEU A 7 12.12 -5.19 12.81
N ASP A 8 13.29 -4.83 13.30
CA ASP A 8 13.88 -5.38 14.51
C ASP A 8 13.23 -4.82 15.79
N ALA A 9 13.45 -5.47 16.90
CA ALA A 9 12.89 -5.09 18.18
C ALA A 9 13.29 -3.66 18.62
N LYS A 10 14.49 -3.18 18.28
CA LYS A 10 14.96 -1.83 18.62
C LYS A 10 14.13 -0.77 17.91
N THR A 11 13.90 -0.96 16.63
CA THR A 11 13.11 -0.05 15.81
C THR A 11 11.64 -0.08 16.20
N ILE A 12 11.08 -1.27 16.50
CA ILE A 12 9.71 -1.40 17.01
C ILE A 12 9.56 -0.66 18.34
N THR A 13 10.51 -0.83 19.27
CA THR A 13 10.54 -0.10 20.56
C THR A 13 10.49 1.41 20.32
N TYR A 14 11.38 1.91 19.45
CA TYR A 14 11.42 3.34 19.11
C TYR A 14 10.07 3.84 18.57
N ILE A 15 9.49 3.12 17.63
CA ILE A 15 8.20 3.51 17.02
C ILE A 15 7.09 3.55 18.06
N LEU A 16 6.98 2.52 18.91
CA LEU A 16 5.96 2.47 19.95
C LEU A 16 6.12 3.61 20.97
N ASP A 17 7.34 3.92 21.37
CA ASP A 17 7.60 5.02 22.30
C ASP A 17 7.41 6.39 21.66
N HIS A 18 7.98 6.61 20.49
CA HIS A 18 7.88 7.89 19.77
C HIS A 18 6.45 8.25 19.37
N SER A 19 5.62 7.25 19.04
CA SER A 19 4.20 7.45 18.71
C SER A 19 3.29 7.52 19.94
N ASP A 20 3.82 7.37 21.15
CA ASP A 20 3.04 7.26 22.39
C ASP A 20 1.90 6.23 22.30
N ALA A 21 2.16 5.09 21.64
CA ALA A 21 1.17 4.07 21.38
C ALA A 21 0.55 3.54 22.69
N LYS A 22 -0.75 3.54 22.84
CA LYS A 22 -1.47 3.06 24.03
C LYS A 22 -1.93 1.62 23.89
N VAL A 23 -2.21 1.22 22.64
CA VAL A 23 -2.69 -0.12 22.29
C VAL A 23 -1.83 -0.66 21.15
N LEU A 24 -1.46 -1.92 21.23
CA LEU A 24 -0.80 -2.67 20.18
C LEU A 24 -1.66 -3.87 19.79
N VAL A 25 -2.20 -3.85 18.58
CA VAL A 25 -2.87 -5.02 17.98
C VAL A 25 -1.83 -5.75 17.15
N VAL A 26 -1.59 -7.03 17.43
CA VAL A 26 -0.47 -7.77 16.85
C VAL A 26 -0.78 -9.22 16.54
N ASP A 27 -0.37 -9.67 15.35
CA ASP A 27 -0.42 -11.07 14.97
C ASP A 27 0.59 -11.90 15.78
N ARG A 28 0.14 -13.03 16.36
CA ARG A 28 0.98 -13.94 17.16
C ARG A 28 2.22 -14.46 16.42
N GLN A 29 2.20 -14.46 15.11
CA GLN A 29 3.38 -14.83 14.29
C GLN A 29 4.59 -13.90 14.55
N LEU A 30 4.34 -12.66 14.97
CA LEU A 30 5.38 -11.65 15.19
C LEU A 30 5.93 -11.64 16.63
N HIS A 31 5.59 -12.66 17.44
CA HIS A 31 5.86 -12.71 18.86
C HIS A 31 7.34 -12.49 19.25
N VAL A 32 8.29 -12.97 18.44
CA VAL A 32 9.72 -12.92 18.78
C VAL A 32 10.22 -11.48 18.93
N GLU A 33 10.06 -10.68 17.89
CA GLU A 33 10.56 -9.29 17.91
C GLU A 33 9.69 -8.37 18.76
N VAL A 34 8.37 -8.62 18.79
CA VAL A 34 7.43 -7.81 19.57
C VAL A 34 7.64 -8.01 21.07
N LYS A 35 7.85 -9.24 21.58
CA LYS A 35 8.16 -9.49 23.00
C LYS A 35 9.48 -8.80 23.42
N LYS A 36 10.52 -8.86 22.58
CA LYS A 36 11.78 -8.15 22.81
C LYS A 36 11.59 -6.62 22.82
N ALA A 37 10.71 -6.10 21.97
CA ALA A 37 10.44 -4.67 21.96
C ALA A 37 9.68 -4.23 23.20
N LEU A 38 8.61 -4.93 23.57
CA LEU A 38 7.82 -4.63 24.76
C LEU A 38 8.62 -4.71 26.06
N SER A 39 9.59 -5.63 26.17
CA SER A 39 10.44 -5.72 27.36
C SER A 39 11.33 -4.50 27.61
N LYS A 40 11.52 -3.64 26.59
CA LYS A 40 12.30 -2.40 26.69
C LYS A 40 11.45 -1.17 26.98
N ILE A 41 10.14 -1.28 26.87
CA ILE A 41 9.19 -0.18 27.08
C ILE A 41 8.81 -0.12 28.56
N LYS A 42 9.00 1.05 29.20
CA LYS A 42 8.75 1.23 30.63
C LYS A 42 7.29 1.53 30.96
N ARG A 43 6.53 2.05 30.00
CA ARG A 43 5.11 2.37 30.17
C ARG A 43 4.22 1.18 29.82
N LYS A 44 3.01 1.20 30.32
CA LYS A 44 2.02 0.15 30.00
C LYS A 44 1.47 0.38 28.57
N ILE A 45 1.48 -0.67 27.76
CA ILE A 45 0.78 -0.76 26.48
C ILE A 45 -0.22 -1.91 26.60
N ILE A 46 -1.46 -1.70 26.19
CA ILE A 46 -2.46 -2.77 26.08
C ILE A 46 -2.12 -3.56 24.82
N VAL A 47 -1.89 -4.87 24.99
CA VAL A 47 -1.53 -5.75 23.85
C VAL A 47 -2.71 -6.68 23.55
N ILE A 48 -3.17 -6.63 22.30
CA ILE A 48 -4.27 -7.44 21.78
C ILE A 48 -3.71 -8.38 20.71
N ASP A 49 -3.82 -9.69 20.97
CA ASP A 49 -3.33 -10.73 20.06
C ASP A 49 -4.32 -11.00 18.93
N ILE A 50 -3.81 -11.14 17.71
CA ILE A 50 -4.52 -11.75 16.60
C ILE A 50 -4.07 -13.21 16.46
N ASN A 51 -5.00 -14.16 16.64
CA ASN A 51 -4.76 -15.56 16.40
C ASN A 51 -5.37 -15.98 15.04
N ASP A 52 -4.64 -15.68 13.94
CA ASP A 52 -5.14 -15.98 12.60
C ASP A 52 -5.08 -17.50 12.31
N LYS A 53 -6.23 -18.08 12.03
CA LYS A 53 -6.37 -19.51 11.67
C LYS A 53 -5.63 -19.90 10.39
N PHE A 54 -5.27 -18.95 9.54
CA PHE A 54 -4.51 -19.19 8.31
C PHE A 54 -2.99 -19.13 8.51
N ALA A 55 -2.54 -18.78 9.72
CA ALA A 55 -1.12 -18.82 10.07
C ALA A 55 -0.68 -20.26 10.42
N ASP A 56 0.61 -20.51 10.39
CA ASP A 56 1.22 -21.76 10.87
C ASP A 56 1.09 -21.84 12.40
N GLN A 57 0.08 -22.54 12.87
CA GLN A 57 -0.29 -22.63 14.29
C GLN A 57 0.86 -23.14 15.18
N SER A 58 1.78 -23.94 14.63
CA SER A 58 2.93 -24.47 15.38
C SER A 58 3.95 -23.39 15.78
N LYS A 59 3.92 -22.24 15.11
CA LYS A 59 4.86 -21.13 15.30
C LYS A 59 4.25 -19.94 16.04
N LEU A 60 3.00 -20.03 16.47
CA LEU A 60 2.32 -18.92 17.14
C LEU A 60 2.57 -18.94 18.65
N GLN A 61 2.78 -17.76 19.23
CA GLN A 61 2.83 -17.59 20.68
C GLN A 61 2.01 -16.39 21.11
N LYS A 62 1.27 -16.56 22.20
CA LYS A 62 0.53 -15.48 22.84
C LYS A 62 1.53 -14.37 23.30
N ILE A 63 1.17 -13.10 23.03
CA ILE A 63 1.97 -11.92 23.33
C ILE A 63 1.32 -11.08 24.42
N GLY A 64 0.02 -10.79 24.29
CA GLY A 64 -0.75 -9.96 25.18
C GLY A 64 -1.72 -10.72 26.06
N ASP A 65 -2.48 -9.98 26.86
CA ASP A 65 -3.49 -10.54 27.77
C ASP A 65 -4.85 -10.72 27.09
N LEU A 66 -5.15 -9.91 26.06
CA LEU A 66 -6.41 -9.91 25.33
C LEU A 66 -6.25 -10.61 23.97
N GLU A 67 -7.30 -11.27 23.53
CA GLU A 67 -7.43 -11.84 22.19
C GLU A 67 -8.37 -10.96 21.35
N TYR A 68 -8.08 -10.83 20.04
CA TYR A 68 -8.76 -9.87 19.18
C TYR A 68 -10.27 -10.13 19.05
N GLU A 69 -10.70 -11.38 18.87
CA GLU A 69 -12.12 -11.70 18.72
C GLU A 69 -12.88 -11.52 20.06
N GLU A 70 -12.24 -11.84 21.18
CA GLU A 70 -12.78 -11.57 22.52
C GLU A 70 -12.93 -10.06 22.74
N PHE A 71 -11.89 -9.28 22.40
CA PHE A 71 -11.94 -7.82 22.49
C PHE A 71 -13.03 -7.25 21.58
N LEU A 72 -13.14 -7.72 20.34
CA LEU A 72 -14.15 -7.27 19.39
C LEU A 72 -15.57 -7.52 19.91
N SER A 73 -15.82 -8.66 20.58
CA SER A 73 -17.12 -9.02 21.16
C SER A 73 -17.59 -8.08 22.28
N THR A 74 -16.68 -7.27 22.85
CA THR A 74 -17.02 -6.26 23.87
C THR A 74 -17.49 -4.93 23.27
N GLY A 75 -17.42 -4.78 21.94
CA GLY A 75 -17.84 -3.58 21.24
C GLY A 75 -19.36 -3.43 21.20
N ASP A 76 -19.82 -2.19 21.11
CA ASP A 76 -21.22 -1.85 20.90
C ASP A 76 -21.53 -1.83 19.40
N GLU A 77 -22.31 -2.79 18.92
CA GLU A 77 -22.71 -2.85 17.50
C GLU A 77 -23.59 -1.69 17.05
N ASN A 78 -24.23 -0.98 18.00
CA ASN A 78 -25.06 0.20 17.74
C ASN A 78 -24.30 1.51 17.97
N TYR A 79 -22.98 1.46 18.14
CA TYR A 79 -22.19 2.66 18.37
C TYR A 79 -22.37 3.68 17.24
N THR A 80 -22.82 4.86 17.59
CA THR A 80 -22.92 5.98 16.65
C THR A 80 -21.56 6.66 16.51
N TRP A 81 -20.88 6.38 15.43
CA TRP A 81 -19.60 7.02 15.13
C TRP A 81 -19.78 8.51 14.85
N LYS A 82 -18.76 9.31 15.19
CA LYS A 82 -18.76 10.75 15.03
C LYS A 82 -17.81 11.16 13.90
N MET A 83 -18.24 12.13 13.10
CA MET A 83 -17.34 12.81 12.16
C MET A 83 -16.27 13.56 12.93
N PRO A 84 -15.05 13.73 12.38
CA PRO A 84 -14.05 14.61 12.99
C PRO A 84 -14.59 16.04 13.05
N GLU A 85 -14.34 16.72 14.18
CA GLU A 85 -14.72 18.12 14.36
C GLU A 85 -13.90 19.03 13.44
N ASP A 86 -12.66 18.66 13.18
CA ASP A 86 -11.75 19.33 12.28
C ASP A 86 -11.11 18.30 11.32
N GLU A 87 -11.24 18.51 10.03
CA GLU A 87 -10.67 17.64 9.01
C GLU A 87 -9.13 17.63 8.97
N TRP A 88 -8.47 18.56 9.67
CA TRP A 88 -7.03 18.60 9.87
C TRP A 88 -6.54 17.72 11.03
N GLN A 89 -7.45 17.14 11.81
CA GLN A 89 -7.08 16.19 12.84
C GLN A 89 -6.38 14.97 12.23
N ALA A 90 -5.42 14.42 12.98
CA ALA A 90 -4.67 13.23 12.57
C ALA A 90 -5.59 12.01 12.52
N ILE A 91 -5.50 11.23 11.43
CA ILE A 91 -6.17 9.94 11.29
C ILE A 91 -5.17 8.79 11.33
N SER A 92 -3.95 9.00 10.86
CA SER A 92 -2.97 7.92 10.76
C SER A 92 -1.54 8.44 10.86
N LEU A 93 -0.63 7.53 11.23
CA LEU A 93 0.79 7.77 11.34
C LEU A 93 1.55 6.67 10.60
N SER A 94 2.41 7.06 9.66
CA SER A 94 3.26 6.15 8.90
C SER A 94 4.74 6.46 9.14
N TYR A 95 5.54 5.43 9.40
CA TYR A 95 6.98 5.62 9.59
C TYR A 95 7.76 5.32 8.31
N THR A 96 8.65 6.24 7.94
CA THR A 96 9.61 6.06 6.84
C THR A 96 10.94 5.55 7.38
N SER A 97 11.65 4.73 6.59
CA SER A 97 13.05 4.39 6.87
C SER A 97 13.89 5.64 6.64
N GLY A 98 14.20 6.37 7.69
CA GLY A 98 15.09 7.54 7.59
C GLY A 98 16.45 7.14 7.01
N THR A 99 16.95 7.88 6.02
CA THR A 99 18.25 7.65 5.39
C THR A 99 19.43 8.01 6.30
N THR A 100 19.18 8.76 7.38
CA THR A 100 20.21 9.35 8.25
C THR A 100 19.90 9.26 9.73
N GLY A 101 19.19 8.22 10.22
CA GLY A 101 18.88 8.08 11.64
C GLY A 101 17.62 7.28 11.95
N ASN A 102 16.97 7.61 13.04
CA ASN A 102 15.72 6.96 13.43
C ASN A 102 14.59 7.18 12.41
N PRO A 103 13.64 6.25 12.27
CA PRO A 103 12.48 6.43 11.42
C PRO A 103 11.72 7.73 11.73
N LYS A 104 11.24 8.42 10.69
CA LYS A 104 10.43 9.63 10.82
C LYS A 104 8.96 9.28 10.76
N GLY A 105 8.16 9.84 11.65
CA GLY A 105 6.70 9.68 11.65
C GLY A 105 6.04 10.72 10.78
N VAL A 106 5.35 10.29 9.74
CA VAL A 106 4.54 11.13 8.86
C VAL A 106 3.08 11.04 9.30
N VAL A 107 2.52 12.17 9.71
CA VAL A 107 1.14 12.25 10.18
C VAL A 107 0.21 12.55 9.01
N TYR A 108 -0.83 11.73 8.85
CA TYR A 108 -1.92 11.97 7.91
C TYR A 108 -3.11 12.59 8.63
N HIS A 109 -3.75 13.57 8.01
CA HIS A 109 -5.00 14.15 8.47
C HIS A 109 -6.18 13.67 7.61
N HIS A 110 -7.41 13.79 8.12
CA HIS A 110 -8.62 13.32 7.46
C HIS A 110 -8.78 13.90 6.05
N ARG A 111 -8.62 15.23 5.89
CA ARG A 111 -8.70 15.90 4.59
C ARG A 111 -7.75 15.30 3.55
N GLY A 112 -6.46 15.13 3.87
CA GLY A 112 -5.47 14.61 2.94
C GLY A 112 -5.77 13.17 2.53
N SER A 113 -6.17 12.33 3.49
CA SER A 113 -6.56 10.94 3.22
C SER A 113 -7.80 10.85 2.33
N TYR A 114 -8.79 11.72 2.57
CA TYR A 114 -10.00 11.81 1.74
C TYR A 114 -9.69 12.27 0.31
N LEU A 115 -8.90 13.34 0.15
CA LEU A 115 -8.50 13.84 -1.16
C LEU A 115 -7.68 12.80 -1.94
N MET A 116 -6.73 12.12 -1.27
CA MET A 116 -5.96 11.07 -1.90
C MET A 116 -6.82 9.88 -2.33
N SER A 117 -7.77 9.48 -1.50
CA SER A 117 -8.69 8.37 -1.82
C SER A 117 -9.57 8.68 -3.02
N THR A 118 -10.16 9.89 -3.06
CA THR A 118 -10.98 10.33 -4.21
C THR A 118 -10.15 10.53 -5.46
N GLY A 119 -8.96 11.15 -5.33
CA GLY A 119 -8.02 11.32 -6.43
C GLY A 119 -7.56 10.00 -7.04
N SER A 120 -7.28 8.98 -6.22
CA SER A 120 -6.92 7.65 -6.68
C SER A 120 -8.06 6.97 -7.45
N ALA A 121 -9.30 7.09 -6.96
CA ALA A 121 -10.46 6.53 -7.64
C ALA A 121 -10.66 7.14 -9.04
N VAL A 122 -10.53 8.46 -9.16
CA VAL A 122 -10.65 9.17 -10.44
C VAL A 122 -9.46 8.89 -11.36
N ALA A 123 -8.24 8.99 -10.83
CA ALA A 123 -7.03 8.85 -11.64
C ALA A 123 -6.84 7.45 -12.22
N TRP A 124 -7.35 6.42 -11.56
CA TRP A 124 -7.24 5.03 -11.98
C TRP A 124 -8.55 4.49 -12.57
N ASP A 125 -9.53 5.36 -12.80
CA ASP A 125 -10.84 5.00 -13.34
C ASP A 125 -11.45 3.77 -12.62
N MET A 126 -11.44 3.84 -11.29
CA MET A 126 -11.84 2.71 -10.45
C MET A 126 -13.37 2.59 -10.42
N PRO A 127 -13.93 1.43 -10.84
CA PRO A 127 -15.37 1.25 -10.83
C PRO A 127 -15.93 1.07 -9.42
N ASN A 128 -17.20 1.40 -9.24
CA ASN A 128 -17.94 1.00 -8.05
C ASN A 128 -17.98 -0.53 -7.90
N ARG A 129 -17.94 -1.00 -6.65
CA ARG A 129 -18.04 -2.43 -6.29
C ARG A 129 -16.90 -3.29 -6.87
N LEU A 130 -15.73 -2.70 -7.07
CA LEU A 130 -14.55 -3.45 -7.51
C LEU A 130 -14.10 -4.50 -6.48
N ASN A 131 -13.38 -5.50 -6.95
CA ASN A 131 -12.71 -6.49 -6.10
C ASN A 131 -11.21 -6.18 -6.11
N PHE A 132 -10.69 -5.74 -4.96
CA PHE A 132 -9.32 -5.31 -4.78
C PHE A 132 -8.52 -6.32 -3.98
N LEU A 133 -7.36 -6.77 -4.51
CA LEU A 133 -6.44 -7.64 -3.78
C LEU A 133 -5.38 -6.81 -3.05
N THR A 134 -5.28 -6.96 -1.75
CA THR A 134 -4.32 -6.24 -0.91
C THR A 134 -2.94 -6.88 -0.98
N VAL A 135 -2.14 -6.45 -1.94
CA VAL A 135 -0.74 -6.89 -2.12
C VAL A 135 0.23 -5.89 -1.48
N VAL A 136 -0.07 -4.59 -1.56
CA VAL A 136 0.71 -3.55 -0.88
C VAL A 136 0.50 -3.66 0.62
N PRO A 137 1.56 -3.83 1.43
CA PRO A 137 1.42 -3.86 2.87
C PRO A 137 0.90 -2.52 3.42
N MET A 138 0.06 -2.57 4.46
CA MET A 138 -0.51 -1.37 5.08
C MET A 138 0.54 -0.45 5.73
N PHE A 139 1.73 -0.95 6.03
CA PHE A 139 2.81 -0.11 6.57
C PHE A 139 3.51 0.76 5.51
N HIS A 140 3.19 0.61 4.23
CA HIS A 140 3.58 1.55 3.18
C HIS A 140 2.43 2.50 2.88
N CYS A 141 2.58 3.76 3.29
CA CYS A 141 1.60 4.84 3.10
C CYS A 141 0.16 4.41 3.46
N ASN A 142 0.00 3.68 4.57
CA ASN A 142 -1.24 3.00 4.96
C ASN A 142 -1.90 2.25 3.80
N GLY A 143 -1.10 1.43 3.11
CA GLY A 143 -1.56 0.66 1.95
C GLY A 143 -1.97 1.53 0.77
N TRP A 144 -1.30 2.68 0.57
CA TRP A 144 -1.57 3.67 -0.50
C TRP A 144 -2.98 4.24 -0.44
N CYS A 145 -3.50 4.44 0.76
CA CYS A 145 -4.87 4.92 1.04
C CYS A 145 -6.01 4.01 0.54
N TYR A 146 -5.72 2.82 0.01
CA TYR A 146 -6.77 1.90 -0.46
C TYR A 146 -7.70 1.38 0.64
N PRO A 147 -7.31 1.23 1.92
CA PRO A 147 -8.25 0.92 2.99
C PRO A 147 -9.42 1.91 3.11
N TRP A 148 -9.25 3.15 2.66
CA TRP A 148 -10.32 4.17 2.59
C TRP A 148 -10.96 4.23 1.21
N THR A 149 -10.17 4.13 0.13
CA THR A 149 -10.65 4.20 -1.25
C THR A 149 -11.63 3.08 -1.58
N ILE A 150 -11.32 1.84 -1.19
CA ILE A 150 -12.15 0.68 -1.56
C ILE A 150 -13.53 0.71 -0.91
N PRO A 151 -13.68 0.94 0.42
CA PRO A 151 -15.00 1.12 1.04
C PRO A 151 -15.79 2.30 0.46
N MET A 152 -15.14 3.42 0.14
CA MET A 152 -15.78 4.57 -0.51
C MET A 152 -16.46 4.19 -1.84
N LEU A 153 -15.89 3.24 -2.56
CA LEU A 153 -16.42 2.70 -3.82
C LEU A 153 -17.36 1.49 -3.63
N ASN A 154 -17.80 1.20 -2.38
CA ASN A 154 -18.53 -0.03 -2.05
C ASN A 154 -17.83 -1.30 -2.57
N GLY A 155 -16.51 -1.27 -2.67
CA GLY A 155 -15.67 -2.35 -3.15
C GLY A 155 -15.43 -3.43 -2.10
N LYS A 156 -14.86 -4.55 -2.55
CA LYS A 156 -14.46 -5.66 -1.70
C LYS A 156 -12.94 -5.73 -1.60
N THR A 157 -12.43 -5.73 -0.37
CA THR A 157 -11.01 -5.98 -0.10
C THR A 157 -10.75 -7.47 0.11
N ILE A 158 -9.89 -8.05 -0.71
CA ILE A 158 -9.40 -9.42 -0.57
C ILE A 158 -8.02 -9.36 0.08
N CYS A 159 -7.90 -9.89 1.29
CA CYS A 159 -6.65 -9.88 2.04
C CYS A 159 -5.70 -10.99 1.59
N LEU A 160 -4.43 -10.65 1.47
CA LEU A 160 -3.32 -11.56 1.17
C LEU A 160 -2.35 -11.58 2.35
N ARG A 161 -2.18 -12.74 3.01
CA ARG A 161 -1.31 -12.84 4.19
C ARG A 161 0.17 -12.73 3.84
N ASN A 162 0.60 -13.40 2.79
CA ASN A 162 1.97 -13.41 2.31
C ASN A 162 2.00 -13.25 0.79
N ILE A 163 3.08 -12.66 0.27
CA ILE A 163 3.30 -12.58 -1.18
C ILE A 163 3.64 -13.97 -1.70
N ASP A 164 2.65 -14.63 -2.25
CA ASP A 164 2.72 -15.94 -2.89
C ASP A 164 2.05 -15.83 -4.26
N ILE A 165 2.79 -16.09 -5.32
CA ILE A 165 2.33 -15.85 -6.69
C ILE A 165 1.20 -16.79 -7.07
N LYS A 166 1.31 -18.06 -6.72
CA LYS A 166 0.24 -19.05 -6.94
C LYS A 166 -1.03 -18.60 -6.26
N LYS A 167 -0.91 -18.14 -5.01
CA LYS A 167 -2.04 -17.62 -4.22
C LYS A 167 -2.66 -16.35 -4.82
N ILE A 168 -1.84 -15.45 -5.36
CA ILE A 168 -2.33 -14.27 -6.09
C ILE A 168 -3.22 -14.69 -7.25
N PHE A 169 -2.77 -15.61 -8.12
CA PHE A 169 -3.57 -16.11 -9.24
C PHE A 169 -4.84 -16.85 -8.78
N GLU A 170 -4.76 -17.65 -7.71
CA GLU A 170 -5.92 -18.32 -7.12
C GLU A 170 -6.97 -17.33 -6.62
N LEU A 171 -6.54 -16.27 -5.93
CA LEU A 171 -7.44 -15.25 -5.40
C LEU A 171 -8.05 -14.40 -6.51
N ILE A 172 -7.28 -14.06 -7.54
CA ILE A 172 -7.79 -13.36 -8.72
C ILE A 172 -8.92 -14.17 -9.37
N ASP A 173 -8.72 -15.47 -9.59
CA ASP A 173 -9.71 -16.36 -10.19
C ASP A 173 -10.94 -16.55 -9.28
N LYS A 174 -10.71 -16.82 -8.00
CA LYS A 174 -11.76 -17.13 -7.03
C LYS A 174 -12.70 -15.94 -6.76
N TYR A 175 -12.13 -14.75 -6.65
CA TYR A 175 -12.88 -13.55 -6.24
C TYR A 175 -13.10 -12.55 -7.36
N ASN A 176 -12.76 -12.90 -8.62
CA ASN A 176 -12.82 -12.00 -9.77
C ASN A 176 -12.13 -10.65 -9.47
N VAL A 177 -10.91 -10.71 -8.93
CA VAL A 177 -10.12 -9.52 -8.62
C VAL A 177 -9.91 -8.71 -9.89
N THR A 178 -10.16 -7.41 -9.81
CA THR A 178 -10.01 -6.48 -10.94
C THR A 178 -8.83 -5.54 -10.76
N HIS A 179 -8.44 -5.25 -9.51
CA HIS A 179 -7.40 -4.27 -9.21
C HIS A 179 -6.49 -4.74 -8.07
N PHE A 180 -5.21 -4.41 -8.16
CA PHE A 180 -4.28 -4.43 -7.03
C PHE A 180 -3.09 -3.47 -7.25
N GLY A 181 -2.43 -3.08 -6.17
CA GLY A 181 -1.15 -2.38 -6.24
C GLY A 181 0.01 -3.34 -5.94
N GLY A 182 1.20 -3.10 -6.53
CA GLY A 182 2.37 -3.90 -6.24
C GLY A 182 3.68 -3.18 -6.57
N ALA A 183 4.70 -3.35 -5.72
CA ALA A 183 6.04 -2.89 -6.04
C ALA A 183 6.62 -3.66 -7.23
N PRO A 184 7.60 -3.11 -7.98
CA PRO A 184 8.21 -3.77 -9.14
C PRO A 184 8.73 -5.17 -8.87
N ILE A 185 9.19 -5.45 -7.66
CA ILE A 185 9.64 -6.80 -7.26
C ILE A 185 8.50 -7.82 -7.35
N VAL A 186 7.27 -7.44 -7.00
CA VAL A 186 6.10 -8.32 -7.10
C VAL A 186 5.75 -8.58 -8.55
N LEU A 187 5.82 -7.56 -9.41
CA LEU A 187 5.59 -7.71 -10.84
C LEU A 187 6.65 -8.66 -11.46
N ASN A 188 7.90 -8.52 -11.05
CA ASN A 188 8.97 -9.45 -11.43
C ASN A 188 8.65 -10.89 -11.02
N MET A 189 8.19 -11.12 -9.80
CA MET A 189 7.79 -12.45 -9.32
C MET A 189 6.63 -13.00 -10.15
N ILE A 190 5.62 -12.18 -10.46
CA ILE A 190 4.48 -12.58 -11.31
C ILE A 190 4.95 -12.98 -12.71
N THR A 191 5.82 -12.17 -13.34
CA THR A 191 6.32 -12.45 -14.70
C THR A 191 7.33 -13.59 -14.75
N GLY A 192 8.00 -13.88 -13.64
CA GLY A 192 8.94 -15.00 -13.49
C GLY A 192 8.31 -16.32 -12.99
N ALA A 193 7.02 -16.31 -12.64
CA ALA A 193 6.35 -17.49 -12.12
C ALA A 193 6.29 -18.62 -13.16
N SER A 194 6.34 -19.86 -12.70
CA SER A 194 6.20 -21.02 -13.57
C SER A 194 4.76 -21.16 -14.10
N GLU A 195 4.58 -21.84 -15.24
CA GLU A 195 3.24 -22.04 -15.84
C GLU A 195 2.27 -22.75 -14.88
N LYS A 196 2.76 -23.71 -14.07
CA LYS A 196 1.95 -24.43 -13.08
C LYS A 196 1.42 -23.53 -11.95
N ASP A 197 2.09 -22.41 -11.68
CA ASP A 197 1.72 -21.46 -10.63
C ASP A 197 0.85 -20.33 -11.17
N ARG A 198 0.68 -20.25 -12.48
CA ARG A 198 -0.16 -19.24 -13.15
C ARG A 198 -1.53 -19.83 -13.47
N LYS A 199 -2.52 -18.95 -13.50
CA LYS A 199 -3.83 -19.23 -14.11
C LYS A 199 -4.07 -18.23 -15.23
N LYS A 200 -4.72 -18.69 -16.31
CA LYS A 200 -5.20 -17.76 -17.33
C LYS A 200 -6.26 -16.83 -16.73
N LEU A 201 -6.05 -15.54 -16.87
CA LEU A 201 -7.01 -14.56 -16.38
C LEU A 201 -8.29 -14.59 -17.23
N LYS A 202 -9.44 -14.53 -16.58
CA LYS A 202 -10.76 -14.48 -17.21
C LYS A 202 -11.20 -13.05 -17.57
N GLN A 203 -10.61 -12.07 -16.88
CA GLN A 203 -10.82 -10.65 -17.07
C GLN A 203 -9.51 -9.91 -17.09
N LYS A 204 -9.51 -8.68 -17.58
CA LYS A 204 -8.37 -7.77 -17.43
C LYS A 204 -8.20 -7.41 -15.96
N VAL A 205 -6.96 -7.44 -15.47
CA VAL A 205 -6.61 -7.04 -14.12
C VAL A 205 -5.70 -5.81 -14.19
N TYR A 206 -6.12 -4.76 -13.55
CA TYR A 206 -5.39 -3.50 -13.48
C TYR A 206 -4.41 -3.52 -12.32
N VAL A 207 -3.18 -3.14 -12.59
CA VAL A 207 -2.10 -3.15 -11.61
C VAL A 207 -1.45 -1.78 -11.53
N LEU A 208 -1.35 -1.24 -10.33
CA LEU A 208 -0.67 0.00 -10.07
C LEU A 208 0.70 -0.29 -9.45
N THR A 209 1.76 0.27 -10.01
CA THR A 209 3.13 0.05 -9.51
C THR A 209 3.82 1.36 -9.16
N ALA A 210 4.53 1.33 -8.03
CA ALA A 210 5.27 2.47 -7.48
C ALA A 210 6.47 2.01 -6.64
N GLY A 211 7.21 2.97 -6.11
CA GLY A 211 8.35 2.76 -5.20
C GLY A 211 9.70 2.67 -5.90
N ALA A 212 9.72 2.25 -7.15
CA ALA A 212 10.88 2.32 -8.06
C ALA A 212 10.39 2.22 -9.52
N PRO A 213 11.11 2.76 -10.50
CA PRO A 213 10.77 2.60 -11.91
C PRO A 213 10.94 1.14 -12.33
N PRO A 214 9.89 0.45 -12.83
CA PRO A 214 10.06 -0.88 -13.36
C PRO A 214 10.75 -0.83 -14.73
N PRO A 215 11.58 -1.82 -15.09
CA PRO A 215 12.11 -1.96 -16.44
C PRO A 215 10.97 -2.07 -17.47
N SER A 216 11.11 -1.46 -18.65
CA SER A 216 10.10 -1.47 -19.71
C SER A 216 9.63 -2.86 -20.11
N ILE A 217 10.52 -3.85 -20.12
CA ILE A 217 10.20 -5.24 -20.42
C ILE A 217 9.14 -5.85 -19.47
N ILE A 218 9.02 -5.36 -18.24
CA ILE A 218 8.04 -5.85 -17.28
C ILE A 218 6.62 -5.50 -17.73
N PHE A 219 6.40 -4.32 -18.31
CA PHE A 219 5.09 -3.94 -18.85
C PHE A 219 4.65 -4.88 -19.98
N LYS A 220 5.58 -5.23 -20.89
CA LYS A 220 5.33 -6.20 -21.97
C LYS A 220 4.93 -7.57 -21.40
N LYS A 221 5.71 -8.09 -20.45
CA LYS A 221 5.46 -9.40 -19.84
C LYS A 221 4.14 -9.42 -19.05
N MET A 222 3.85 -8.37 -18.28
CA MET A 222 2.57 -8.25 -17.55
C MET A 222 1.39 -8.21 -18.50
N LYS A 223 1.47 -7.44 -19.59
CA LYS A 223 0.45 -7.37 -20.64
C LYS A 223 0.17 -8.72 -21.27
N SER A 224 1.21 -9.51 -21.58
CA SER A 224 1.05 -10.86 -22.15
C SER A 224 0.36 -11.85 -21.20
N LEU A 225 0.37 -11.58 -19.90
CA LEU A 225 -0.33 -12.35 -18.87
C LEU A 225 -1.77 -11.83 -18.59
N GLY A 226 -2.21 -10.75 -19.25
CA GLY A 226 -3.54 -10.18 -19.09
C GLY A 226 -3.64 -9.05 -18.06
N PHE A 227 -2.50 -8.54 -17.56
CA PHE A 227 -2.45 -7.40 -16.65
C PHE A 227 -2.26 -6.09 -17.40
N GLU A 228 -2.97 -5.05 -16.98
CA GLU A 228 -2.73 -3.68 -17.42
C GLU A 228 -2.04 -2.90 -16.29
N VAL A 229 -0.80 -2.47 -16.54
CA VAL A 229 0.03 -1.84 -15.51
C VAL A 229 0.12 -0.33 -15.73
N MET A 230 -0.17 0.43 -14.68
CA MET A 230 0.06 1.87 -14.60
C MET A 230 1.21 2.16 -13.64
N HIS A 231 2.18 2.93 -14.08
CA HIS A 231 3.27 3.42 -13.23
C HIS A 231 2.88 4.75 -12.61
N VAL A 232 3.10 4.86 -11.29
CA VAL A 232 2.84 6.06 -10.51
C VAL A 232 4.04 6.41 -9.64
N TYR A 233 4.13 7.67 -9.24
CA TYR A 233 5.13 8.13 -8.29
C TYR A 233 4.46 8.86 -7.14
N GLY A 234 5.02 8.70 -5.95
CA GLY A 234 4.62 9.40 -4.74
C GLY A 234 5.50 9.02 -3.56
N LEU A 235 5.28 9.69 -2.46
CA LEU A 235 6.02 9.54 -1.21
C LEU A 235 5.04 9.30 -0.06
N THR A 236 5.56 8.88 1.08
CA THR A 236 4.76 8.83 2.32
C THR A 236 4.26 10.22 2.68
N GLU A 237 5.10 11.24 2.52
CA GLU A 237 4.82 12.64 2.81
C GLU A 237 3.74 13.26 1.89
N THR A 238 3.41 12.61 0.78
CA THR A 238 2.36 13.02 -0.15
C THR A 238 1.11 12.14 -0.10
N TYR A 239 0.93 11.36 0.98
CA TYR A 239 -0.17 10.39 1.17
C TYR A 239 -0.15 9.21 0.17
N GLY A 240 0.77 9.18 -0.75
CA GLY A 240 0.87 8.21 -1.82
C GLY A 240 1.17 8.88 -3.16
N HIS A 241 0.36 8.61 -4.17
CA HIS A 241 0.65 8.97 -5.55
C HIS A 241 0.39 10.46 -5.86
N VAL A 242 1.33 11.11 -6.51
CA VAL A 242 1.21 12.50 -7.00
C VAL A 242 1.34 12.62 -8.50
N THR A 243 1.92 11.60 -9.16
CA THR A 243 1.93 11.50 -10.61
C THR A 243 1.53 10.10 -11.08
N GLN A 244 1.07 10.02 -12.32
CA GLN A 244 0.70 8.78 -12.99
C GLN A 244 1.07 8.82 -14.47
N CYS A 245 1.44 7.69 -15.02
CA CYS A 245 1.58 7.52 -16.46
C CYS A 245 0.18 7.37 -17.10
N ALA A 246 -0.57 8.47 -17.18
CA ALA A 246 -1.87 8.49 -17.85
C ALA A 246 -1.67 8.19 -19.33
N TRP A 247 -2.39 7.16 -19.84
CA TRP A 247 -2.24 6.72 -21.21
C TRP A 247 -2.96 7.67 -22.18
N ASN A 248 -2.28 8.05 -23.27
CA ASN A 248 -2.90 8.79 -24.36
C ASN A 248 -3.19 7.81 -25.51
N GLU A 249 -4.41 7.81 -26.00
CA GLU A 249 -4.87 6.88 -27.05
C GLU A 249 -4.04 6.99 -28.35
N SER A 250 -3.49 8.16 -28.66
CA SER A 250 -2.61 8.34 -29.81
C SER A 250 -1.37 7.44 -29.77
N TRP A 251 -0.91 7.06 -28.57
CA TRP A 251 0.24 6.18 -28.36
C TRP A 251 -0.03 4.72 -28.74
N ASN A 252 -1.29 4.33 -28.92
CA ASN A 252 -1.65 3.00 -29.41
C ASN A 252 -1.10 2.73 -30.84
N LYS A 253 -0.79 3.80 -31.59
CA LYS A 253 -0.21 3.72 -32.93
C LYS A 253 1.30 3.55 -32.96
N LEU A 254 1.97 3.69 -31.81
CA LEU A 254 3.42 3.52 -31.69
C LEU A 254 3.79 2.04 -31.63
N GLU A 255 5.02 1.74 -32.01
CA GLU A 255 5.60 0.41 -31.82
C GLU A 255 5.57 -0.02 -30.35
N GLU A 256 5.38 -1.33 -30.10
CA GLU A 256 5.19 -1.88 -28.75
C GLU A 256 6.34 -1.49 -27.81
N GLU A 257 7.57 -1.50 -28.29
CA GLU A 257 8.74 -1.11 -27.50
C GLU A 257 8.62 0.33 -26.99
N LYS A 258 8.21 1.24 -27.89
CA LYS A 258 8.00 2.65 -27.54
C LYS A 258 6.83 2.84 -26.57
N GLN A 259 5.76 2.07 -26.72
CA GLN A 259 4.67 2.06 -25.75
C GLN A 259 5.17 1.65 -24.35
N ASN A 260 6.00 0.61 -24.25
CA ASN A 260 6.54 0.13 -22.98
C ASN A 260 7.53 1.12 -22.35
N GLU A 261 8.33 1.83 -23.14
CA GLU A 261 9.17 2.93 -22.65
C GLU A 261 8.34 4.07 -22.06
N ILE A 262 7.23 4.44 -22.72
CA ILE A 262 6.33 5.48 -22.22
C ILE A 262 5.69 5.04 -20.92
N LYS A 263 5.21 3.79 -20.83
CA LYS A 263 4.61 3.22 -19.61
C LYS A 263 5.56 3.20 -18.42
N ALA A 264 6.88 3.17 -18.65
CA ALA A 264 7.88 3.24 -17.59
C ALA A 264 8.05 4.66 -16.99
N ARG A 265 7.51 5.69 -17.64
CA ARG A 265 7.55 7.07 -17.12
C ARG A 265 6.65 7.24 -15.92
N GLN A 266 6.97 8.20 -15.07
CA GLN A 266 6.13 8.59 -13.93
C GLN A 266 4.95 9.48 -14.32
N GLY A 267 4.98 10.02 -15.53
CA GLY A 267 3.84 10.65 -16.19
C GLY A 267 3.54 12.07 -15.73
N VAL A 268 2.25 12.34 -15.52
CA VAL A 268 1.69 13.66 -15.21
C VAL A 268 1.10 13.69 -13.80
N ARG A 269 0.91 14.89 -13.26
CA ARG A 269 0.31 15.09 -11.93
C ARG A 269 -1.07 14.44 -11.78
N TYR A 270 -1.39 14.03 -10.58
CA TYR A 270 -2.73 13.57 -10.21
C TYR A 270 -3.76 14.71 -10.31
N PRO A 271 -5.04 14.40 -10.57
CA PRO A 271 -6.09 15.42 -10.71
C PRO A 271 -6.24 16.35 -9.50
N ASN A 272 -6.03 15.81 -8.30
CA ASN A 272 -6.14 16.55 -7.02
C ASN A 272 -4.83 17.21 -6.56
N THR A 273 -3.78 17.18 -7.39
CA THR A 273 -2.49 17.83 -7.11
C THR A 273 -2.43 19.16 -7.86
N GLU A 274 -2.27 20.29 -7.16
CA GLU A 274 -2.23 21.63 -7.77
C GLU A 274 -1.05 21.80 -8.72
N GLY A 275 0.14 21.37 -8.30
CA GLY A 275 1.36 21.50 -9.09
C GLY A 275 2.38 20.43 -8.77
N VAL A 276 3.11 20.01 -9.81
CA VAL A 276 4.31 19.19 -9.70
C VAL A 276 5.33 19.79 -10.65
N THR A 277 6.52 20.10 -10.13
CA THR A 277 7.63 20.61 -10.92
C THR A 277 8.92 19.90 -10.53
N ILE A 278 9.90 19.98 -11.41
CA ILE A 278 11.28 19.54 -11.14
C ILE A 278 12.13 20.77 -10.94
N MET A 279 12.92 20.75 -9.88
CA MET A 279 13.77 21.86 -9.51
C MET A 279 15.23 21.43 -9.49
N ASP A 280 16.09 22.33 -9.90
CA ASP A 280 17.52 22.19 -9.70
C ASP A 280 17.83 22.23 -8.20
N PRO A 281 18.51 21.22 -7.62
CA PRO A 281 18.70 21.12 -6.17
C PRO A 281 19.66 22.18 -5.57
N GLU A 282 20.48 22.83 -6.39
CA GLU A 282 21.42 23.86 -5.94
C GLU A 282 20.78 25.26 -6.01
N THR A 283 20.10 25.54 -7.11
CA THR A 283 19.54 26.88 -7.35
C THR A 283 18.10 27.03 -6.90
N MET A 284 17.40 25.93 -6.63
CA MET A 284 15.98 25.88 -6.32
C MET A 284 15.10 26.55 -7.39
N LYS A 285 15.53 26.57 -8.63
CA LYS A 285 14.76 27.06 -9.79
C LYS A 285 14.18 25.90 -10.57
N GLU A 286 13.03 26.13 -11.19
CA GLU A 286 12.45 25.16 -12.11
C GLU A 286 13.39 24.87 -13.27
N VAL A 287 13.55 23.59 -13.60
CA VAL A 287 14.31 23.18 -14.78
C VAL A 287 13.43 23.24 -16.05
N PRO A 288 14.03 23.38 -17.25
CA PRO A 288 13.27 23.32 -18.49
C PRO A 288 12.51 22.01 -18.65
N ARG A 289 11.30 22.07 -19.22
CA ARG A 289 10.48 20.87 -19.50
C ARG A 289 10.85 20.24 -20.84
N ASP A 290 12.13 19.99 -21.06
CA ASP A 290 12.70 19.49 -22.32
C ASP A 290 12.94 17.97 -22.32
N GLY A 291 12.75 17.31 -21.19
CA GLY A 291 13.01 15.88 -21.01
C GLY A 291 14.49 15.50 -21.04
N LYS A 292 15.39 16.44 -20.84
CA LYS A 292 16.85 16.26 -20.88
C LYS A 292 17.54 16.74 -19.60
N THR A 293 17.01 17.78 -18.99
CA THR A 293 17.55 18.41 -17.77
C THR A 293 16.96 17.79 -16.52
#